data_56f42a3b8d93b4c40355dcce8b726f0a
#
_entry.id   56f42a3b8d93b4c40355dcce8b726f0a
#
_cell.length_a   1.000
_cell.length_b   1.000
_cell.length_c   1.000
_cell.angle_alpha   90.00
_cell.angle_beta   90.00
_cell.angle_gamma   90.00
#
_symmetry.space_group_name_H-M   'P 1'
#
loop_
_entity.id
_entity.type
_entity.pdbx_description
1 polymer ?
#
loop_
_entity_poly.entity_id
_entity_poly.type
_entity_poly.pdbx_seq_one_letter_code
_entity_poly.pdbx_strand_id
1 'polypeptide(L)'
;MLDKARTLVGYKLQSLDGEIGTVKDFYFDDHYWTIRYLVADTGEWLVSRQVLISPHSLAGVDSDQGSITVKLTKTEIEHSPSLNRDKPVSRQFERAYFGFYGLPVYFGFEPDRIKAGNSAQTRKKRGDPDLRSTHDVSGHHVEASDGEIGHVEDFLIDDETWVIRYLIVDTKDWLPGKRVLISPKWIERVSWSEKQVVVDLTRDAIRQAPEYKDSPPLTRDQEIALHRHYKRPGYWDADDGGLDDFEVSRRYPGRFLA
;
A
#
# COMPACT_ATOMS: atom_id res chain seq x y z
N MET A 1 8.84 11.44 0.28
CA MET A 1 9.39 11.01 1.59
C MET A 1 8.84 9.63 1.93
N LEU A 2 9.45 8.91 2.91
CA LEU A 2 8.90 7.62 3.35
C LEU A 2 8.25 7.80 4.72
N ASP A 3 6.93 7.62 4.77
CA ASP A 3 6.13 7.76 5.98
C ASP A 3 5.62 6.41 6.49
N LYS A 4 5.55 6.24 7.81
CA LYS A 4 4.94 5.04 8.39
C LYS A 4 3.42 5.09 8.24
N ALA A 5 2.80 3.98 7.80
CA ALA A 5 1.35 3.89 7.72
C ALA A 5 0.67 4.27 9.05
N ARG A 6 1.20 3.77 10.17
CA ARG A 6 0.69 4.07 11.51
C ARG A 6 0.81 5.56 11.88
N THR A 7 1.83 6.27 11.40
CA THR A 7 1.96 7.71 11.64
C THR A 7 0.92 8.50 10.87
N LEU A 8 0.61 8.09 9.63
CA LEU A 8 -0.40 8.74 8.81
C LEU A 8 -1.84 8.47 9.30
N VAL A 9 -2.07 7.37 10.03
CA VAL A 9 -3.36 7.12 10.68
C VAL A 9 -3.60 8.18 11.76
N GLY A 10 -4.78 8.79 11.74
CA GLY A 10 -5.15 9.92 12.58
C GLY A 10 -4.86 11.29 11.98
N TYR A 11 -4.11 11.38 10.86
CA TYR A 11 -3.93 12.65 10.16
C TYR A 11 -5.26 13.21 9.68
N LYS A 12 -5.40 14.53 9.78
CA LYS A 12 -6.60 15.25 9.32
C LYS A 12 -6.69 15.23 7.80
N LEU A 13 -7.90 15.05 7.29
CA LEU A 13 -8.19 15.10 5.87
C LEU A 13 -8.83 16.45 5.53
N GLN A 14 -8.11 17.26 4.74
CA GLN A 14 -8.53 18.60 4.32
C GLN A 14 -9.02 18.54 2.88
N SER A 15 -10.33 18.65 2.67
CA SER A 15 -10.93 18.79 1.35
C SER A 15 -10.84 20.24 0.86
N LEU A 16 -11.27 20.50 -0.38
CA LEU A 16 -11.28 21.84 -0.97
C LEU A 16 -12.17 22.83 -0.20
N ASP A 17 -13.17 22.34 0.52
CA ASP A 17 -14.19 23.14 1.21
C ASP A 17 -14.29 22.82 2.72
N GLY A 18 -13.26 22.22 3.30
CA GLY A 18 -13.08 22.02 4.74
C GLY A 18 -12.68 20.64 5.17
N GLU A 19 -12.53 20.44 6.47
CA GLU A 19 -12.12 19.17 7.07
C GLU A 19 -13.21 18.10 6.89
N ILE A 20 -12.81 16.88 6.49
CA ILE A 20 -13.73 15.76 6.23
C ILE A 20 -13.56 14.61 7.23
N GLY A 21 -12.64 14.72 8.16
CA GLY A 21 -12.34 13.71 9.17
C GLY A 21 -10.86 13.36 9.25
N THR A 22 -10.55 12.12 9.61
CA THR A 22 -9.17 11.66 9.78
C THR A 22 -8.92 10.37 9.01
N VAL A 23 -7.63 10.09 8.76
CA VAL A 23 -7.20 8.80 8.19
C VAL A 23 -7.46 7.69 9.20
N LYS A 24 -8.17 6.65 8.79
CA LYS A 24 -8.44 5.45 9.60
C LYS A 24 -7.54 4.29 9.23
N ASP A 25 -7.31 4.06 7.94
CA ASP A 25 -6.60 2.90 7.42
C ASP A 25 -6.18 3.15 5.96
N PHE A 26 -5.35 2.25 5.42
CA PHE A 26 -5.01 2.21 4.00
C PHE A 26 -5.32 0.84 3.43
N TYR A 27 -5.90 0.82 2.22
CA TYR A 27 -6.07 -0.40 1.46
C TYR A 27 -5.06 -0.42 0.31
N PHE A 28 -4.26 -1.47 0.25
CA PHE A 28 -3.26 -1.67 -0.78
C PHE A 28 -3.55 -2.91 -1.62
N ASP A 29 -3.07 -2.89 -2.84
CA ASP A 29 -3.08 -4.01 -3.78
C ASP A 29 -1.92 -4.95 -3.43
N ASP A 30 -2.21 -6.21 -3.17
CA ASP A 30 -1.21 -7.20 -2.72
C ASP A 30 -0.32 -7.75 -3.86
N HIS A 31 -0.59 -7.36 -5.10
CA HIS A 31 0.26 -7.69 -6.24
C HIS A 31 1.38 -6.65 -6.44
N TYR A 32 1.02 -5.35 -6.41
CA TYR A 32 1.96 -4.24 -6.65
C TYR A 32 2.41 -3.56 -5.36
N TRP A 33 1.83 -3.89 -4.21
CA TRP A 33 2.08 -3.25 -2.91
C TRP A 33 1.87 -1.74 -2.96
N THR A 34 0.84 -1.33 -3.66
CA THR A 34 0.47 0.08 -3.88
C THR A 34 -0.81 0.40 -3.16
N ILE A 35 -0.84 1.52 -2.44
CA ILE A 35 -2.05 2.03 -1.79
C ILE A 35 -3.05 2.41 -2.88
N ARG A 36 -4.22 1.80 -2.84
CA ARG A 36 -5.33 2.08 -3.76
C ARG A 36 -6.38 2.97 -3.14
N TYR A 37 -6.54 2.89 -1.83
CA TYR A 37 -7.46 3.74 -1.09
C TYR A 37 -6.92 4.10 0.28
N LEU A 38 -7.13 5.36 0.63
CA LEU A 38 -7.14 5.85 2.00
C LEU A 38 -8.57 5.70 2.52
N VAL A 39 -8.72 5.12 3.69
CA VAL A 39 -10.01 4.96 4.39
C VAL A 39 -10.16 6.13 5.35
N ALA A 40 -11.22 6.94 5.18
CA ALA A 40 -11.49 8.07 6.05
C ALA A 40 -12.48 7.69 7.17
N ASP A 41 -12.19 8.14 8.39
CA ASP A 41 -13.16 8.25 9.47
C ASP A 41 -13.76 9.65 9.44
N THR A 42 -15.02 9.74 9.05
CA THR A 42 -15.75 11.01 8.88
C THR A 42 -16.57 11.38 10.12
N GLY A 43 -16.39 10.69 11.25
CA GLY A 43 -17.18 10.91 12.45
C GLY A 43 -18.68 10.70 12.18
N GLU A 44 -19.50 11.70 12.54
CA GLU A 44 -20.95 11.62 12.39
C GLU A 44 -21.47 12.01 10.99
N TRP A 45 -20.62 12.58 10.13
CA TRP A 45 -21.08 13.12 8.84
C TRP A 45 -21.56 12.03 7.86
N LEU A 46 -20.85 10.92 7.73
CA LEU A 46 -21.20 9.80 6.84
C LEU A 46 -21.13 8.45 7.58
N VAL A 47 -21.83 8.33 8.72
CA VAL A 47 -21.72 7.21 9.67
C VAL A 47 -22.05 5.84 9.08
N SER A 48 -22.94 5.78 8.09
CA SER A 48 -23.45 4.52 7.55
C SER A 48 -22.60 3.95 6.41
N ARG A 49 -21.55 4.65 5.96
CA ARG A 49 -20.73 4.22 4.82
C ARG A 49 -19.24 4.37 5.10
N GLN A 50 -18.48 3.59 4.41
CA GLN A 50 -17.03 3.72 4.34
C GLN A 50 -16.68 4.76 3.26
N VAL A 51 -15.89 5.74 3.62
CA VAL A 51 -15.37 6.74 2.68
C VAL A 51 -13.97 6.31 2.25
N LEU A 52 -13.86 6.01 0.97
CA LEU A 52 -12.59 5.66 0.32
C LEU A 52 -12.12 6.84 -0.52
N ILE A 53 -10.85 7.20 -0.40
CA ILE A 53 -10.22 8.27 -1.17
C ILE A 53 -9.04 7.67 -1.93
N SER A 54 -9.08 7.74 -3.27
CA SER A 54 -7.98 7.28 -4.10
C SER A 54 -6.78 8.22 -3.96
N PRO A 55 -5.54 7.72 -3.94
CA PRO A 55 -4.32 8.52 -4.00
C PRO A 55 -4.28 9.53 -5.16
N HIS A 56 -4.96 9.26 -6.28
CA HIS A 56 -5.12 10.23 -7.37
C HIS A 56 -5.80 11.54 -6.94
N SER A 57 -6.67 11.46 -5.94
CA SER A 57 -7.38 12.60 -5.38
C SER A 57 -6.63 13.29 -4.24
N LEU A 58 -5.41 12.85 -3.89
CA LEU A 58 -4.59 13.47 -2.88
C LEU A 58 -3.65 14.52 -3.51
N ALA A 59 -3.43 15.63 -2.83
CA ALA A 59 -2.52 16.69 -3.27
C ALA A 59 -1.15 16.58 -2.58
N GLY A 60 -1.11 16.14 -1.33
CA GLY A 60 0.12 15.98 -0.57
C GLY A 60 -0.12 15.67 0.89
N VAL A 61 0.95 15.26 1.56
CA VAL A 61 1.04 15.02 2.99
C VAL A 61 1.80 16.18 3.64
N ASP A 62 1.24 16.75 4.69
CA ASP A 62 1.91 17.73 5.55
C ASP A 62 2.16 17.07 6.90
N SER A 63 3.38 16.55 7.08
CA SER A 63 3.79 15.86 8.30
C SER A 63 3.94 16.79 9.50
N ASP A 64 4.24 18.09 9.28
CA ASP A 64 4.37 19.07 10.35
C ASP A 64 2.99 19.42 10.93
N GLN A 65 1.98 19.50 10.08
CA GLN A 65 0.60 19.79 10.48
C GLN A 65 -0.22 18.52 10.80
N GLY A 66 0.31 17.34 10.50
CA GLY A 66 -0.42 16.08 10.63
C GLY A 66 -1.68 16.05 9.76
N SER A 67 -1.56 16.46 8.50
CA SER A 67 -2.70 16.56 7.58
C SER A 67 -2.39 16.06 6.17
N ILE A 68 -3.45 15.63 5.48
CA ILE A 68 -3.41 15.22 4.06
C ILE A 68 -4.45 16.05 3.31
N THR A 69 -4.01 16.70 2.24
CA THR A 69 -4.88 17.51 1.39
C THR A 69 -5.55 16.64 0.32
N VAL A 70 -6.87 16.78 0.20
CA VAL A 70 -7.73 16.06 -0.73
C VAL A 70 -8.29 17.03 -1.77
N LYS A 71 -8.09 16.71 -3.06
CA LYS A 71 -8.56 17.52 -4.22
C LYS A 71 -10.05 17.32 -4.55
N LEU A 72 -10.86 17.00 -3.57
CA LEU A 72 -12.31 16.79 -3.71
C LEU A 72 -13.03 17.72 -2.75
N THR A 73 -14.26 18.10 -3.11
CA THR A 73 -15.20 18.77 -2.23
C THR A 73 -15.96 17.76 -1.36
N LYS A 74 -16.55 18.22 -0.26
CA LYS A 74 -17.46 17.41 0.56
C LYS A 74 -18.62 16.86 -0.25
N THR A 75 -19.19 17.69 -1.11
CA THR A 75 -20.30 17.31 -1.98
C THR A 75 -19.93 16.18 -2.93
N GLU A 76 -18.75 16.20 -3.55
CA GLU A 76 -18.28 15.11 -4.40
C GLU A 76 -18.11 13.81 -3.61
N ILE A 77 -17.54 13.88 -2.40
CA ILE A 77 -17.39 12.72 -1.53
C ILE A 77 -18.75 12.17 -1.10
N GLU A 78 -19.69 13.03 -0.74
CA GLU A 78 -21.03 12.65 -0.33
C GLU A 78 -21.79 11.91 -1.44
N HIS A 79 -21.68 12.35 -2.69
CA HIS A 79 -22.37 11.74 -3.84
C HIS A 79 -21.61 10.57 -4.46
N SER A 80 -20.39 10.26 -4.01
CA SER A 80 -19.61 9.14 -4.52
C SER A 80 -20.28 7.78 -4.26
N PRO A 81 -19.96 6.74 -5.02
CA PRO A 81 -20.46 5.40 -4.79
C PRO A 81 -20.26 4.98 -3.33
N SER A 82 -21.31 4.49 -2.70
CA SER A 82 -21.27 4.10 -1.29
C SER A 82 -20.86 2.64 -1.12
N LEU A 83 -19.99 2.42 -0.15
CA LEU A 83 -19.64 1.09 0.32
C LEU A 83 -20.04 0.96 1.78
N ASN A 84 -20.80 -0.09 2.12
CA ASN A 84 -21.09 -0.40 3.52
C ASN A 84 -19.78 -0.70 4.26
N ARG A 85 -19.67 -0.24 5.52
CA ARG A 85 -18.48 -0.42 6.37
C ARG A 85 -18.03 -1.88 6.50
N ASP A 86 -18.99 -2.81 6.47
CA ASP A 86 -18.74 -4.24 6.68
C ASP A 86 -18.57 -5.04 5.38
N LYS A 87 -18.56 -4.36 4.23
CA LYS A 87 -18.40 -5.05 2.92
C LYS A 87 -17.01 -4.84 2.36
N PRO A 88 -16.38 -5.90 1.84
CA PRO A 88 -15.12 -5.75 1.10
C PRO A 88 -15.33 -4.91 -0.16
N VAL A 89 -14.28 -4.23 -0.57
CA VAL A 89 -14.25 -3.51 -1.84
C VAL A 89 -14.31 -4.52 -2.99
N SER A 90 -15.33 -4.43 -3.84
CA SER A 90 -15.47 -5.32 -4.99
C SER A 90 -15.03 -4.63 -6.27
N ARG A 91 -14.65 -5.40 -7.30
CA ARG A 91 -14.31 -4.85 -8.62
C ARG A 91 -15.47 -4.06 -9.26
N GLN A 92 -16.72 -4.42 -8.94
CA GLN A 92 -17.87 -3.65 -9.39
C GLN A 92 -17.95 -2.28 -8.72
N PHE A 93 -17.67 -2.22 -7.41
CA PHE A 93 -17.57 -0.96 -6.68
C PHE A 93 -16.42 -0.10 -7.25
N GLU A 94 -15.26 -0.66 -7.46
CA GLU A 94 -14.11 0.06 -8.01
C GLU A 94 -14.41 0.67 -9.38
N ARG A 95 -15.04 -0.08 -10.30
CA ARG A 95 -15.46 0.47 -11.60
C ARG A 95 -16.40 1.65 -11.46
N ALA A 96 -17.37 1.56 -10.56
CA ALA A 96 -18.32 2.65 -10.29
C ALA A 96 -17.60 3.86 -9.66
N TYR A 97 -16.66 3.62 -8.75
CA TYR A 97 -15.88 4.63 -8.07
C TYR A 97 -14.96 5.40 -9.06
N PHE A 98 -14.16 4.67 -9.83
CA PHE A 98 -13.26 5.27 -10.82
C PHE A 98 -14.03 5.99 -11.92
N GLY A 99 -15.16 5.43 -12.38
CA GLY A 99 -16.05 6.07 -13.34
C GLY A 99 -16.69 7.35 -12.80
N PHE A 100 -17.08 7.39 -11.54
CA PHE A 100 -17.67 8.57 -10.90
C PHE A 100 -16.68 9.74 -10.84
N TYR A 101 -15.42 9.47 -10.47
CA TYR A 101 -14.38 10.49 -10.36
C TYR A 101 -13.62 10.74 -11.68
N GLY A 102 -13.92 10.01 -12.76
CA GLY A 102 -13.18 10.11 -14.03
C GLY A 102 -11.71 9.70 -13.90
N LEU A 103 -11.40 8.80 -12.97
CA LEU A 103 -10.04 8.33 -12.71
C LEU A 103 -9.69 7.14 -13.60
N PRO A 104 -8.40 6.96 -13.96
CA PRO A 104 -7.95 5.79 -14.70
C PRO A 104 -8.07 4.54 -13.80
N VAL A 105 -8.63 3.47 -14.35
CA VAL A 105 -8.67 2.17 -13.66
C VAL A 105 -7.29 1.51 -13.69
N TYR A 106 -6.83 0.99 -12.56
CA TYR A 106 -5.54 0.30 -12.44
C TYR A 106 -5.61 -1.21 -12.70
N PHE A 107 -6.80 -1.75 -12.93
CA PHE A 107 -7.06 -3.18 -13.18
C PHE A 107 -7.66 -3.39 -14.57
N GLY A 108 -7.40 -4.56 -15.17
CA GLY A 108 -7.99 -4.94 -16.44
C GLY A 108 -7.06 -4.83 -17.65
N PHE A 109 -5.88 -4.26 -17.54
CA PHE A 109 -4.81 -4.34 -18.51
C PHE A 109 -3.80 -5.41 -18.10
N GLU A 110 -4.07 -6.67 -18.38
CA GLU A 110 -3.04 -7.73 -18.38
C GLU A 110 -2.73 -8.09 -19.84
N PRO A 111 -1.70 -7.51 -20.48
CA PRO A 111 -1.34 -7.83 -21.87
C PRO A 111 -0.83 -9.25 -22.08
N ASP A 112 -0.35 -9.94 -21.04
CA ASP A 112 0.44 -11.16 -21.19
C ASP A 112 -0.25 -12.49 -20.81
N ARG A 113 -1.55 -12.51 -20.50
CA ARG A 113 -2.27 -13.77 -20.15
C ARG A 113 -3.02 -14.47 -21.28
N ILE A 114 -2.79 -14.07 -22.54
CA ILE A 114 -3.42 -14.73 -23.69
C ILE A 114 -2.77 -16.09 -24.03
N LYS A 115 -1.63 -16.47 -23.41
CA LYS A 115 -0.86 -17.67 -23.78
C LYS A 115 -0.92 -18.84 -22.79
N ALA A 116 -1.68 -18.79 -21.70
CA ALA A 116 -1.84 -19.94 -20.80
C ALA A 116 -3.23 -20.54 -20.97
N GLY A 117 -3.27 -21.66 -21.69
CA GLY A 117 -4.48 -22.42 -21.95
C GLY A 117 -5.16 -22.96 -20.67
N ASN A 118 -6.49 -23.11 -20.78
CA ASN A 118 -7.38 -23.95 -19.96
C ASN A 118 -7.31 -23.82 -18.43
N SER A 119 -7.87 -22.75 -17.88
CA SER A 119 -8.41 -22.78 -16.52
C SER A 119 -9.59 -21.81 -16.35
N ALA A 120 -10.60 -21.94 -17.19
CA ALA A 120 -11.83 -21.15 -17.11
C ALA A 120 -12.64 -21.40 -15.82
N GLN A 121 -12.38 -22.48 -15.10
CA GLN A 121 -13.09 -22.82 -13.87
C GLN A 121 -12.54 -22.16 -12.61
N THR A 122 -11.27 -21.72 -12.60
CA THR A 122 -10.68 -21.01 -11.47
C THR A 122 -11.00 -19.49 -11.50
N ARG A 123 -11.44 -18.98 -12.65
CA ARG A 123 -11.79 -17.56 -12.86
C ARG A 123 -13.10 -17.11 -12.20
N LYS A 124 -14.02 -18.03 -11.85
CA LYS A 124 -15.32 -17.66 -11.25
C LYS A 124 -15.27 -17.25 -9.79
N LYS A 125 -14.12 -17.44 -9.08
CA LYS A 125 -13.93 -17.02 -7.68
C LYS A 125 -13.08 -15.74 -7.49
N ARG A 126 -12.52 -15.17 -8.55
CA ARG A 126 -11.73 -13.93 -8.49
C ARG A 126 -12.55 -12.68 -8.80
N GLY A 127 -13.66 -12.50 -8.10
CA GLY A 127 -14.49 -11.29 -8.20
C GLY A 127 -14.07 -10.18 -7.24
N ASP A 128 -13.26 -10.48 -6.22
CA ASP A 128 -12.83 -9.50 -5.24
C ASP A 128 -11.46 -8.94 -5.61
N PRO A 129 -11.24 -7.63 -5.43
CA PRO A 129 -9.92 -7.05 -5.55
C PRO A 129 -9.01 -7.67 -4.49
N ASP A 130 -7.75 -7.92 -4.87
CA ASP A 130 -6.72 -8.40 -3.95
C ASP A 130 -6.25 -7.23 -3.05
N LEU A 131 -7.22 -6.50 -2.46
CA LEU A 131 -6.99 -5.38 -1.56
C LEU A 131 -6.86 -5.87 -0.12
N ARG A 132 -5.83 -5.36 0.56
CA ARG A 132 -5.52 -5.66 1.96
C ARG A 132 -5.47 -4.38 2.77
N SER A 133 -5.95 -4.46 4.01
CA SER A 133 -5.81 -3.39 4.98
C SER A 133 -4.41 -3.41 5.59
N THR A 134 -3.77 -2.24 5.72
CA THR A 134 -2.49 -2.15 6.44
C THR A 134 -2.66 -2.53 7.91
N HIS A 135 -3.80 -2.21 8.50
CA HIS A 135 -4.13 -2.61 9.87
C HIS A 135 -4.22 -4.14 10.02
N ASP A 136 -4.90 -4.82 9.09
CA ASP A 136 -5.09 -6.28 9.17
C ASP A 136 -3.81 -7.06 8.92
N VAL A 137 -2.89 -6.52 8.08
CA VAL A 137 -1.62 -7.18 7.76
C VAL A 137 -0.56 -6.92 8.82
N SER A 138 -0.68 -5.85 9.60
CA SER A 138 0.13 -5.68 10.81
C SER A 138 -0.09 -6.86 11.76
N GLY A 139 1.00 -7.43 12.28
CA GLY A 139 0.99 -8.64 13.10
C GLY A 139 1.10 -9.95 12.32
N HIS A 140 1.14 -9.94 10.99
CA HIS A 140 1.42 -11.15 10.21
C HIS A 140 2.83 -11.65 10.51
N HIS A 141 2.99 -12.97 10.69
CA HIS A 141 4.28 -13.60 10.89
C HIS A 141 5.17 -13.46 9.65
N VAL A 142 6.45 -13.24 9.88
CA VAL A 142 7.44 -13.16 8.79
C VAL A 142 8.41 -14.32 8.93
N GLU A 143 8.55 -15.09 7.86
CA GLU A 143 9.42 -16.25 7.76
C GLU A 143 10.51 -16.04 6.72
N ALA A 144 11.74 -16.23 7.11
CA ALA A 144 12.87 -16.32 6.22
C ALA A 144 12.95 -17.73 5.61
N SER A 145 13.81 -17.92 4.61
CA SER A 145 14.01 -19.24 3.96
C SER A 145 14.44 -20.37 4.91
N ASP A 146 14.97 -20.02 6.08
CA ASP A 146 15.52 -20.92 7.10
C ASP A 146 14.88 -20.78 8.49
N GLY A 147 13.69 -20.14 8.57
CA GLY A 147 12.85 -20.11 9.77
C GLY A 147 12.27 -18.75 10.10
N GLU A 148 11.42 -18.71 11.13
CA GLU A 148 10.71 -17.54 11.58
C GLU A 148 11.65 -16.44 12.10
N ILE A 149 11.28 -15.16 11.82
CA ILE A 149 12.09 -14.00 12.21
C ILE A 149 11.31 -12.97 13.03
N GLY A 150 9.99 -13.02 13.05
CA GLY A 150 9.13 -12.09 13.81
C GLY A 150 7.84 -11.76 13.07
N HIS A 151 7.39 -10.51 13.15
CA HIS A 151 6.11 -10.12 12.55
C HIS A 151 6.18 -8.72 11.90
N VAL A 152 5.25 -8.47 10.99
CA VAL A 152 5.07 -7.14 10.38
C VAL A 152 4.59 -6.17 11.46
N GLU A 153 5.38 -5.14 11.75
CA GLU A 153 5.00 -4.08 12.69
C GLU A 153 4.25 -2.96 11.98
N ASP A 154 4.77 -2.51 10.84
CA ASP A 154 4.24 -1.36 10.10
C ASP A 154 4.76 -1.36 8.64
N PHE A 155 4.41 -0.33 7.88
CA PHE A 155 4.80 -0.14 6.49
C PHE A 155 5.41 1.24 6.28
N LEU A 156 6.42 1.33 5.41
CA LEU A 156 6.92 2.60 4.89
C LEU A 156 6.30 2.85 3.51
N ILE A 157 5.51 3.91 3.44
CA ILE A 157 4.78 4.34 2.25
C ILE A 157 5.51 5.55 1.67
N ASP A 158 5.75 5.53 0.38
CA ASP A 158 6.24 6.68 -0.38
C ASP A 158 5.07 7.66 -0.61
N ASP A 159 5.14 8.85 -0.03
CA ASP A 159 4.08 9.87 -0.04
C ASP A 159 3.85 10.51 -1.42
N GLU A 160 4.78 10.32 -2.36
CA GLU A 160 4.62 10.79 -3.74
C GLU A 160 3.93 9.76 -4.63
N THR A 161 4.33 8.48 -4.53
CA THR A 161 3.87 7.41 -5.40
C THR A 161 2.81 6.52 -4.76
N TRP A 162 2.65 6.60 -3.44
CA TRP A 162 1.76 5.77 -2.63
C TRP A 162 2.09 4.27 -2.71
N VAL A 163 3.33 3.95 -3.03
CA VAL A 163 3.85 2.57 -3.03
C VAL A 163 4.40 2.23 -1.65
N ILE A 164 4.11 1.05 -1.14
CA ILE A 164 4.75 0.49 0.04
C ILE A 164 6.16 0.05 -0.37
N ARG A 165 7.18 0.78 0.09
CA ARG A 165 8.59 0.50 -0.23
C ARG A 165 9.18 -0.56 0.69
N TYR A 166 8.76 -0.56 1.97
CA TYR A 166 9.27 -1.51 2.96
C TYR A 166 8.19 -1.93 3.96
N LEU A 167 8.30 -3.18 4.40
CA LEU A 167 7.72 -3.66 5.65
C LEU A 167 8.72 -3.36 6.76
N ILE A 168 8.24 -2.83 7.88
CA ILE A 168 8.98 -2.78 9.14
C ILE A 168 8.67 -4.08 9.87
N VAL A 169 9.70 -4.89 10.10
CA VAL A 169 9.57 -6.18 10.78
C VAL A 169 10.19 -6.07 12.17
N ASP A 170 9.37 -6.33 13.19
CA ASP A 170 9.85 -6.52 14.56
C ASP A 170 10.34 -7.96 14.72
N THR A 171 11.63 -8.10 15.04
CA THR A 171 12.27 -9.40 15.23
C THR A 171 12.33 -9.83 16.69
N LYS A 172 11.48 -9.24 17.54
CA LYS A 172 11.50 -9.36 18.99
C LYS A 172 11.56 -10.80 19.53
N ASP A 173 10.84 -11.70 18.86
CA ASP A 173 10.76 -13.10 19.30
C ASP A 173 12.03 -13.89 18.99
N TRP A 174 12.84 -13.42 18.05
CA TRP A 174 14.06 -14.05 17.61
C TRP A 174 15.34 -13.24 17.91
N LEU A 175 15.30 -11.92 17.70
CA LEU A 175 16.41 -11.00 17.96
C LEU A 175 15.87 -9.77 18.70
N PRO A 176 15.77 -9.84 20.04
CA PRO A 176 15.10 -8.81 20.84
C PRO A 176 15.66 -7.40 20.60
N GLY A 177 14.74 -6.45 20.44
CA GLY A 177 15.05 -5.02 20.29
C GLY A 177 15.50 -4.58 18.92
N LYS A 178 15.51 -5.47 17.92
CA LYS A 178 15.88 -5.10 16.55
C LYS A 178 14.65 -5.03 15.64
N ARG A 179 14.56 -3.95 14.86
CA ARG A 179 13.63 -3.81 13.74
C ARG A 179 14.42 -3.75 12.44
N VAL A 180 13.90 -4.39 11.42
CA VAL A 180 14.53 -4.44 10.09
C VAL A 180 13.55 -4.03 9.00
N LEU A 181 14.08 -3.56 7.89
CA LEU A 181 13.30 -3.24 6.70
C LEU A 181 13.40 -4.37 5.68
N ILE A 182 12.25 -4.78 5.16
CA ILE A 182 12.16 -5.79 4.11
C ILE A 182 11.34 -5.19 2.96
N SER A 183 11.93 -5.16 1.75
CA SER A 183 11.19 -4.71 0.57
C SER A 183 10.15 -5.74 0.15
N PRO A 184 8.93 -5.34 -0.26
CA PRO A 184 7.97 -6.23 -0.87
C PRO A 184 8.51 -7.03 -2.07
N LYS A 185 9.49 -6.50 -2.80
CA LYS A 185 10.17 -7.19 -3.90
C LYS A 185 10.98 -8.43 -3.46
N TRP A 186 11.23 -8.60 -2.17
CA TRP A 186 11.94 -9.75 -1.60
C TRP A 186 11.00 -10.78 -0.98
N ILE A 187 9.68 -10.54 -1.10
CA ILE A 187 8.66 -11.50 -0.67
C ILE A 187 8.54 -12.58 -1.74
N GLU A 188 8.69 -13.83 -1.32
CA GLU A 188 8.49 -15.00 -2.16
C GLU A 188 6.99 -15.36 -2.23
N ARG A 189 6.31 -15.28 -1.09
CA ARG A 189 4.93 -15.73 -0.93
C ARG A 189 4.25 -15.05 0.26
N VAL A 190 2.96 -14.80 0.12
CA VAL A 190 2.09 -14.42 1.24
C VAL A 190 0.96 -15.43 1.37
N SER A 191 0.75 -15.95 2.58
CA SER A 191 -0.42 -16.75 2.95
C SER A 191 -1.36 -15.90 3.79
N TRP A 192 -2.38 -15.33 3.16
CA TRP A 192 -3.34 -14.46 3.84
C TRP A 192 -4.18 -15.20 4.89
N SER A 193 -4.54 -16.48 4.61
CA SER A 193 -5.29 -17.32 5.54
C SER A 193 -4.50 -17.71 6.78
N GLU A 194 -3.19 -17.88 6.64
CA GLU A 194 -2.27 -18.25 7.73
C GLU A 194 -1.62 -17.03 8.37
N LYS A 195 -1.88 -15.84 7.83
CA LYS A 195 -1.27 -14.56 8.26
C LYS A 195 0.27 -14.64 8.26
N GLN A 196 0.84 -15.12 7.16
CA GLN A 196 2.26 -15.37 7.02
C GLN A 196 2.82 -14.71 5.76
N VAL A 197 3.98 -14.08 5.91
CA VAL A 197 4.79 -13.50 4.82
C VAL A 197 6.10 -14.26 4.76
N VAL A 198 6.39 -14.92 3.65
CA VAL A 198 7.65 -15.65 3.42
C VAL A 198 8.55 -14.80 2.53
N VAL A 199 9.81 -14.61 2.96
CA VAL A 199 10.78 -13.77 2.27
C VAL A 199 11.96 -14.59 1.76
N ASP A 200 12.45 -14.23 0.57
CA ASP A 200 13.66 -14.82 -0.06
C ASP A 200 14.95 -14.23 0.55
N LEU A 201 15.07 -14.39 1.87
CA LEU A 201 16.21 -13.96 2.67
C LEU A 201 16.50 -15.01 3.75
N THR A 202 17.77 -15.14 4.18
CA THR A 202 18.13 -15.99 5.31
C THR A 202 18.09 -15.24 6.62
N ARG A 203 17.87 -15.96 7.72
CA ARG A 203 17.93 -15.40 9.09
C ARG A 203 19.27 -14.71 9.36
N ASP A 204 20.37 -15.28 8.88
CA ASP A 204 21.69 -14.69 9.08
C ASP A 204 21.84 -13.34 8.35
N ALA A 205 21.38 -13.24 7.11
CA ALA A 205 21.35 -11.97 6.39
C ALA A 205 20.51 -10.91 7.12
N ILE A 206 19.35 -11.30 7.65
CA ILE A 206 18.47 -10.40 8.42
C ILE A 206 19.11 -10.01 9.76
N ARG A 207 19.81 -10.93 10.43
CA ARG A 207 20.55 -10.63 11.67
C ARG A 207 21.59 -9.54 11.47
N GLN A 208 22.30 -9.58 10.35
CA GLN A 208 23.37 -8.65 10.02
C GLN A 208 22.89 -7.35 9.34
N ALA A 209 21.61 -7.27 8.99
CA ALA A 209 21.03 -6.10 8.33
C ALA A 209 21.15 -4.85 9.20
N PRO A 210 21.18 -3.65 8.58
CA PRO A 210 21.04 -2.39 9.31
C PRO A 210 19.75 -2.38 10.15
N GLU A 211 19.86 -1.93 11.39
CA GLU A 211 18.70 -1.72 12.27
C GLU A 211 17.90 -0.51 11.79
N TYR A 212 16.58 -0.67 11.69
CA TYR A 212 15.68 0.44 11.43
C TYR A 212 15.34 1.19 12.72
N LYS A 213 15.41 2.52 12.66
CA LYS A 213 15.01 3.44 13.73
C LYS A 213 13.99 4.44 13.21
N ASP A 214 13.01 4.77 14.04
CA ASP A 214 11.95 5.73 13.66
C ASP A 214 12.48 7.16 13.45
N SER A 215 13.57 7.49 14.10
CA SER A 215 14.18 8.84 14.04
C SER A 215 15.70 8.72 13.96
N PRO A 216 16.36 9.47 13.08
CA PRO A 216 15.78 10.36 12.06
C PRO A 216 15.06 9.60 10.94
N PRO A 217 14.29 10.27 10.06
CA PRO A 217 13.68 9.64 8.89
C PRO A 217 14.69 8.90 8.03
N LEU A 218 14.25 7.80 7.39
CA LEU A 218 15.11 6.98 6.53
C LEU A 218 15.63 7.81 5.34
N THR A 219 16.94 7.85 5.21
CA THR A 219 17.61 8.57 4.12
C THR A 219 17.90 7.66 2.94
N ARG A 220 18.07 8.24 1.74
CA ARG A 220 18.46 7.50 0.54
C ARG A 220 19.77 6.73 0.72
N ASP A 221 20.75 7.29 1.42
CA ASP A 221 22.02 6.59 1.69
C ASP A 221 21.82 5.33 2.56
N GLN A 222 20.88 5.40 3.52
CA GLN A 222 20.52 4.25 4.34
C GLN A 222 19.77 3.18 3.50
N GLU A 223 18.90 3.59 2.59
CA GLU A 223 18.26 2.67 1.65
C GLU A 223 19.31 1.98 0.75
N ILE A 224 20.26 2.75 0.19
CA ILE A 224 21.37 2.21 -0.61
C ILE A 224 22.20 1.20 0.19
N ALA A 225 22.52 1.51 1.46
CA ALA A 225 23.24 0.60 2.35
C ALA A 225 22.45 -0.68 2.61
N LEU A 226 21.12 -0.57 2.82
CA LEU A 226 20.22 -1.70 3.02
C LEU A 226 20.20 -2.62 1.78
N HIS A 227 19.98 -2.05 0.60
CA HIS A 227 19.93 -2.82 -0.65
C HIS A 227 21.27 -3.46 -0.98
N ARG A 228 22.38 -2.76 -0.74
CA ARG A 228 23.74 -3.32 -0.87
C ARG A 228 23.97 -4.49 0.09
N HIS A 229 23.52 -4.38 1.34
CA HIS A 229 23.62 -5.46 2.33
C HIS A 229 22.95 -6.74 1.83
N TYR A 230 21.73 -6.62 1.31
CA TYR A 230 20.97 -7.76 0.79
C TYR A 230 21.37 -8.15 -0.66
N LYS A 231 22.31 -7.45 -1.29
CA LYS A 231 22.75 -7.65 -2.68
C LYS A 231 21.58 -7.62 -3.66
N ARG A 232 20.66 -6.68 -3.45
CA ARG A 232 19.46 -6.47 -4.27
C ARG A 232 19.50 -5.07 -4.89
N PRO A 233 19.02 -4.90 -6.16
CA PRO A 233 18.91 -3.57 -6.76
C PRO A 233 17.91 -2.71 -5.99
N GLY A 234 18.13 -1.40 -5.99
CA GLY A 234 17.19 -0.43 -5.47
C GLY A 234 16.00 -0.26 -6.41
N TYR A 235 14.84 0.17 -5.89
CA TYR A 235 13.70 0.51 -6.75
C TYR A 235 13.96 1.76 -7.62
N TRP A 236 14.98 2.54 -7.27
CA TRP A 236 15.44 3.71 -8.03
C TRP A 236 16.42 3.35 -9.17
N ASP A 237 16.98 2.14 -9.17
CA ASP A 237 17.88 1.66 -10.22
C ASP A 237 17.12 1.04 -11.40
N ALA A 238 15.82 0.81 -11.22
CA ALA A 238 15.00 0.12 -12.19
C ALA A 238 14.67 1.04 -13.38
N ASP A 239 15.41 0.82 -14.44
CA ASP A 239 15.02 1.19 -15.80
C ASP A 239 14.00 0.18 -16.38
N ASP A 240 13.63 -0.80 -15.54
CA ASP A 240 12.71 -1.87 -15.90
C ASP A 240 11.29 -1.35 -15.77
N GLY A 241 10.55 -1.37 -16.86
CA GLY A 241 9.13 -1.14 -17.05
C GLY A 241 8.13 -1.69 -16.01
N GLY A 242 8.51 -1.72 -14.74
CA GLY A 242 7.74 -2.07 -13.56
C GLY A 242 7.25 -0.85 -12.79
N LEU A 243 7.00 0.26 -13.47
CA LEU A 243 6.11 1.29 -12.96
C LEU A 243 4.74 0.64 -12.84
N ASP A 244 4.16 0.63 -11.64
CA ASP A 244 2.76 0.25 -11.53
C ASP A 244 1.88 1.25 -12.30
N ASP A 245 0.65 0.86 -12.59
CA ASP A 245 -0.27 1.71 -13.36
C ASP A 245 -0.47 3.09 -12.73
N PHE A 246 -0.27 3.20 -11.41
CA PHE A 246 -0.34 4.47 -10.68
C PHE A 246 0.87 5.36 -10.98
N GLU A 247 2.09 4.83 -10.93
CA GLU A 247 3.31 5.57 -11.29
C GLU A 247 3.28 5.99 -12.77
N VAL A 248 2.81 5.10 -13.66
CA VAL A 248 2.66 5.40 -15.08
C VAL A 248 1.63 6.49 -15.33
N SER A 249 0.46 6.42 -14.69
CA SER A 249 -0.59 7.43 -14.86
C SER A 249 -0.19 8.81 -14.31
N ARG A 250 0.64 8.85 -13.28
CA ARG A 250 1.15 10.09 -12.68
C ARG A 250 2.27 10.74 -13.52
N ARG A 251 3.20 9.94 -14.07
CA ARG A 251 4.28 10.42 -14.94
C ARG A 251 3.81 10.78 -16.36
N TYR A 252 2.76 10.12 -16.83
CA TYR A 252 2.28 10.27 -18.22
C TYR A 252 0.76 10.46 -18.25
N PRO A 253 0.23 11.58 -17.73
CA PRO A 253 -1.21 11.81 -17.59
C PRO A 253 -2.01 11.83 -18.90
N GLY A 254 -1.35 11.84 -20.06
CA GLY A 254 -1.99 11.81 -21.39
C GLY A 254 -1.95 10.46 -22.11
N ARG A 255 -1.37 9.42 -21.54
CA ARG A 255 -1.14 8.15 -22.25
C ARG A 255 -2.34 7.19 -22.23
N PHE A 256 -3.36 7.49 -21.43
CA PHE A 256 -4.56 6.67 -21.23
C PHE A 256 -5.85 7.31 -21.79
N LEU A 257 -5.72 8.36 -22.61
CA LEU A 257 -6.86 9.06 -23.24
C LEU A 257 -6.98 8.71 -24.74
N ALA A 258 -6.60 7.53 -25.16
CA ALA A 258 -6.83 7.04 -26.53
C ALA A 258 -7.56 5.69 -26.50
#